data_75c295bca06c4b208919a16b4964968f
#
_entry.id   75c295bca06c4b208919a16b4964968f
#
_cell.length_a   1.000
_cell.length_b   1.000
_cell.length_c   1.000
_cell.angle_alpha   90.00
_cell.angle_beta   90.00
_cell.angle_gamma   90.00
#
_symmetry.space_group_name_H-M   'P 1'
#
loop_
_entity.id
_entity.type
_entity.pdbx_description
1 polymer ?
#
loop_
_entity_poly.entity_id
_entity_poly.type
_entity_poly.pdbx_seq_one_letter_code
_entity_poly.pdbx_strand_id
1 'polypeptide(L)'
;MQPALDRAKAFFDKRSRVPGKAAEQLARLQADVEGRGVDRADVVIEAIYENAAAKRELYARVEPRLKAGAILATNTSSLMLEPLAERLAAPGRLVGLHFFNPVAQMPLVEVIESAVTEPQARAAALAFTRAIDKLPLPCRSAPGFLVNRVLMPYMTEAMLAAGEGVPLATIDAVAVKFGMPMGPIELADIVGLDVCLHVGRILSSAFGGPAPDAVAPLVEAGKLGKKSGQGLYEWRDGKAVKPAVEPATPAPDDLEDRLMLAMVNEAMAVLREGVVGDADLIDAGVIFGSGFAPFRGGPLRYARERGVEVVVARLEALAARHGERFRPDPGWSSFGGPGAP
;
A
#
# COMPACT_ATOMS: atom_id res chain seq x y z
N MET A 1 15.41 -5.38 21.86
CA MET A 1 14.48 -6.51 22.03
C MET A 1 13.42 -6.23 23.10
N GLN A 2 13.80 -5.86 24.34
CA GLN A 2 12.83 -5.59 25.43
C GLN A 2 11.70 -4.64 25.01
N PRO A 3 11.93 -3.47 24.37
CA PRO A 3 10.86 -2.57 23.95
C PRO A 3 9.83 -3.20 22.99
N ALA A 4 10.22 -4.21 22.22
CA ALA A 4 9.29 -4.91 21.33
C ALA A 4 8.36 -5.85 22.12
N LEU A 5 8.89 -6.55 23.11
CA LEU A 5 8.10 -7.39 24.01
C LEU A 5 7.16 -6.55 24.88
N ASP A 6 7.61 -5.39 25.35
CA ASP A 6 6.79 -4.46 26.15
C ASP A 6 5.61 -3.93 25.33
N ARG A 7 5.84 -3.57 24.04
CA ARG A 7 4.76 -3.19 23.12
C ARG A 7 3.78 -4.32 22.87
N ALA A 8 4.29 -5.55 22.67
CA ALA A 8 3.43 -6.73 22.47
C ALA A 8 2.59 -7.01 23.72
N LYS A 9 3.19 -6.93 24.92
CA LYS A 9 2.47 -7.07 26.20
C LYS A 9 1.37 -6.03 26.33
N ALA A 10 1.68 -4.75 26.16
CA ALA A 10 0.70 -3.67 26.23
C ALA A 10 -0.44 -3.85 25.20
N PHE A 11 -0.13 -4.35 24.01
CA PHE A 11 -1.12 -4.66 22.98
C PHE A 11 -2.05 -5.79 23.39
N PHE A 12 -1.52 -6.91 23.91
CA PHE A 12 -2.33 -8.05 24.37
C PHE A 12 -3.17 -7.70 25.57
N ASP A 13 -2.60 -7.00 26.58
CA ASP A 13 -3.33 -6.54 27.77
C ASP A 13 -4.53 -5.66 27.39
N LYS A 14 -4.37 -4.76 26.41
CA LYS A 14 -5.45 -3.87 25.95
C LYS A 14 -6.57 -4.61 25.22
N ARG A 15 -6.25 -5.68 24.49
CA ARG A 15 -7.22 -6.40 23.63
C ARG A 15 -7.83 -7.64 24.28
N SER A 16 -7.14 -8.27 25.21
CA SER A 16 -7.64 -9.49 25.84
C SER A 16 -8.68 -9.17 26.91
N ARG A 17 -9.92 -9.55 26.64
CA ARG A 17 -11.03 -9.43 27.62
C ARG A 17 -11.13 -10.65 28.55
N VAL A 18 -10.43 -11.73 28.23
CA VAL A 18 -10.45 -12.99 29.00
C VAL A 18 -9.25 -13.01 29.93
N PRO A 19 -9.43 -13.23 31.24
CA PRO A 19 -8.33 -13.34 32.21
C PRO A 19 -7.32 -14.42 31.77
N GLY A 20 -6.02 -14.12 31.86
CA GLY A 20 -4.93 -15.04 31.51
C GLY A 20 -4.59 -15.12 30.02
N LYS A 21 -5.48 -14.75 29.10
CA LYS A 21 -5.25 -14.88 27.65
C LYS A 21 -4.08 -14.01 27.15
N ALA A 22 -3.91 -12.81 27.70
CA ALA A 22 -2.77 -11.95 27.36
C ALA A 22 -1.43 -12.59 27.72
N ALA A 23 -1.36 -13.21 28.90
CA ALA A 23 -0.16 -13.92 29.34
C ALA A 23 0.14 -15.16 28.48
N GLU A 24 -0.89 -15.91 28.12
CA GLU A 24 -0.77 -17.07 27.19
C GLU A 24 -0.26 -16.62 25.80
N GLN A 25 -0.77 -15.52 25.26
CA GLN A 25 -0.32 -14.96 23.99
C GLN A 25 1.14 -14.50 24.06
N LEU A 26 1.50 -13.81 25.14
CA LEU A 26 2.87 -13.33 25.36
C LEU A 26 3.87 -14.48 25.51
N ALA A 27 3.47 -15.57 26.16
CA ALA A 27 4.31 -16.76 26.32
C ALA A 27 4.70 -17.45 25.01
N ARG A 28 3.98 -17.18 23.90
CA ARG A 28 4.31 -17.67 22.57
C ARG A 28 5.39 -16.83 21.88
N LEU A 29 5.71 -15.64 22.41
CA LEU A 29 6.76 -14.79 21.88
C LEU A 29 8.08 -15.09 22.56
N GLN A 30 9.10 -15.39 21.76
CA GLN A 30 10.45 -15.62 22.23
C GLN A 30 11.39 -14.58 21.61
N ALA A 31 12.12 -13.87 22.47
CA ALA A 31 13.19 -12.98 22.02
C ALA A 31 14.37 -13.84 21.54
N ASP A 32 14.77 -13.67 20.27
CA ASP A 32 15.86 -14.41 19.67
C ASP A 32 16.80 -13.47 18.93
N VAL A 33 17.75 -12.87 19.65
CA VAL A 33 18.72 -11.91 19.11
C VAL A 33 19.72 -12.61 18.16
N GLU A 34 20.01 -13.88 18.41
CA GLU A 34 21.01 -14.64 17.67
C GLU A 34 20.41 -15.42 16.50
N GLY A 35 19.08 -15.37 16.34
CA GLY A 35 18.38 -16.07 15.28
C GLY A 35 18.40 -17.58 15.40
N ARG A 36 18.49 -18.15 16.61
CA ARG A 36 18.52 -19.60 16.84
C ARG A 36 17.26 -20.32 16.37
N GLY A 37 16.14 -19.58 16.28
CA GLY A 37 14.86 -20.10 15.81
C GLY A 37 14.79 -20.33 14.31
N VAL A 38 15.69 -19.75 13.52
CA VAL A 38 15.69 -19.85 12.05
C VAL A 38 15.68 -21.29 11.56
N ASP A 39 16.47 -22.16 12.19
CA ASP A 39 16.63 -23.57 11.77
C ASP A 39 15.34 -24.41 11.93
N ARG A 40 14.38 -23.92 12.71
CA ARG A 40 13.11 -24.59 13.01
C ARG A 40 11.90 -23.91 12.40
N ALA A 41 12.07 -22.68 11.88
CA ALA A 41 10.98 -21.88 11.37
C ALA A 41 10.43 -22.44 10.06
N ASP A 42 9.11 -22.45 9.91
CA ASP A 42 8.42 -22.73 8.64
C ASP A 42 8.38 -21.48 7.76
N VAL A 43 8.28 -20.31 8.39
CA VAL A 43 8.23 -19.01 7.74
C VAL A 43 9.20 -18.08 8.47
N VAL A 44 10.12 -17.48 7.73
CA VAL A 44 10.99 -16.40 8.22
C VAL A 44 10.59 -15.12 7.53
N ILE A 45 10.12 -14.14 8.29
CA ILE A 45 9.68 -12.83 7.75
C ILE A 45 10.74 -11.79 8.06
N GLU A 46 11.37 -11.26 7.02
CA GLU A 46 12.28 -10.12 7.10
C GLU A 46 11.47 -8.82 7.07
N ALA A 47 11.71 -7.95 8.03
CA ALA A 47 11.08 -6.64 8.16
C ALA A 47 12.07 -5.56 8.64
N ILE A 48 13.29 -5.58 8.09
CA ILE A 48 14.29 -4.53 8.34
C ILE A 48 13.99 -3.29 7.49
N TYR A 49 14.79 -2.24 7.63
CA TYR A 49 14.63 -1.02 6.83
C TYR A 49 14.76 -1.28 5.32
N GLU A 50 14.13 -0.41 4.52
CA GLU A 50 13.93 -0.59 3.08
C GLU A 50 15.22 -0.31 2.28
N ASN A 51 16.16 -1.25 2.34
CA ASN A 51 17.43 -1.19 1.62
C ASN A 51 17.81 -2.56 1.06
N ALA A 52 17.90 -2.66 -0.26
CA ALA A 52 18.14 -3.92 -0.95
C ALA A 52 19.49 -4.59 -0.58
N ALA A 53 20.54 -3.80 -0.34
CA ALA A 53 21.85 -4.34 0.05
C ALA A 53 21.80 -4.98 1.44
N ALA A 54 21.19 -4.28 2.40
CA ALA A 54 21.04 -4.77 3.77
C ALA A 54 20.15 -6.04 3.82
N LYS A 55 19.06 -6.06 3.02
CA LYS A 55 18.19 -7.25 2.93
C LYS A 55 18.97 -8.45 2.35
N ARG A 56 19.72 -8.26 1.26
CA ARG A 56 20.56 -9.33 0.67
C ARG A 56 21.63 -9.85 1.63
N GLU A 57 22.27 -8.97 2.40
CA GLU A 57 23.24 -9.38 3.42
C GLU A 57 22.57 -10.22 4.52
N LEU A 58 21.37 -9.84 4.96
CA LEU A 58 20.61 -10.63 5.92
C LEU A 58 20.24 -12.01 5.34
N TYR A 59 19.79 -12.05 4.08
CA TYR A 59 19.40 -13.32 3.43
C TYR A 59 20.58 -14.27 3.31
N ALA A 60 21.76 -13.79 2.95
CA ALA A 60 22.97 -14.61 2.89
C ALA A 60 23.30 -15.29 4.23
N ARG A 61 22.93 -14.70 5.36
CA ARG A 61 23.10 -15.29 6.70
C ARG A 61 21.98 -16.25 7.10
N VAL A 62 20.76 -15.96 6.65
CA VAL A 62 19.55 -16.68 7.05
C VAL A 62 19.30 -17.90 6.18
N GLU A 63 19.45 -17.77 4.86
CA GLU A 63 19.10 -18.80 3.90
C GLU A 63 19.76 -20.17 4.15
N PRO A 64 21.10 -20.25 4.44
CA PRO A 64 21.76 -21.54 4.68
C PRO A 64 21.23 -22.30 5.89
N ARG A 65 20.49 -21.61 6.77
CA ARG A 65 19.93 -22.16 8.01
C ARG A 65 18.46 -22.54 7.89
N LEU A 66 17.81 -22.18 6.79
CA LEU A 66 16.40 -22.50 6.59
C LEU A 66 16.22 -24.01 6.41
N LYS A 67 15.32 -24.60 7.18
CA LYS A 67 14.96 -26.01 6.98
C LYS A 67 14.32 -26.26 5.61
N ALA A 68 14.29 -27.51 5.18
CA ALA A 68 13.61 -27.90 3.96
C ALA A 68 12.12 -27.49 4.00
N GLY A 69 11.63 -26.91 2.90
CA GLY A 69 10.25 -26.44 2.76
C GLY A 69 9.91 -25.13 3.48
N ALA A 70 10.82 -24.54 4.26
CA ALA A 70 10.58 -23.21 4.85
C ALA A 70 10.62 -22.13 3.77
N ILE A 71 9.80 -21.10 3.91
CA ILE A 71 9.81 -19.91 3.04
C ILE A 71 10.55 -18.74 3.69
N LEU A 72 11.24 -17.97 2.86
CA LEU A 72 11.80 -16.68 3.22
C LEU A 72 10.86 -15.59 2.70
N ALA A 73 10.27 -14.82 3.58
CA ALA A 73 9.35 -13.76 3.23
C ALA A 73 9.96 -12.39 3.52
N THR A 74 9.75 -11.43 2.64
CA THR A 74 10.12 -10.03 2.86
C THR A 74 8.88 -9.16 3.01
N ASN A 75 8.88 -8.26 3.99
CA ASN A 75 7.83 -7.26 4.17
C ASN A 75 8.22 -5.93 3.51
N THR A 76 8.82 -6.00 2.31
CA THR A 76 9.10 -4.80 1.53
C THR A 76 7.80 -4.14 1.06
N SER A 77 7.81 -2.80 1.00
CA SER A 77 6.65 -2.02 0.52
C SER A 77 6.78 -1.58 -0.94
N SER A 78 7.99 -1.66 -1.51
CA SER A 78 8.27 -1.07 -2.82
C SER A 78 9.35 -1.78 -3.64
N LEU A 79 10.22 -2.58 -3.00
CA LEU A 79 11.31 -3.27 -3.71
C LEU A 79 10.78 -4.50 -4.42
N MET A 80 11.16 -4.66 -5.68
CA MET A 80 10.90 -5.88 -6.45
C MET A 80 11.66 -7.06 -5.86
N LEU A 81 11.10 -8.27 -5.97
CA LEU A 81 11.70 -9.49 -5.43
C LEU A 81 12.90 -9.95 -6.24
N GLU A 82 12.93 -9.73 -7.53
CA GLU A 82 13.96 -10.21 -8.45
C GLU A 82 15.37 -9.77 -8.01
N PRO A 83 15.65 -8.47 -7.78
CA PRO A 83 16.95 -8.02 -7.28
C PRO A 83 17.30 -8.55 -5.90
N LEU A 84 16.30 -8.87 -5.08
CA LEU A 84 16.52 -9.43 -3.74
C LEU A 84 16.89 -10.93 -3.82
N ALA A 85 16.35 -11.63 -4.81
CA ALA A 85 16.55 -13.05 -5.03
C ALA A 85 17.88 -13.42 -5.72
N GLU A 86 18.52 -12.47 -6.43
CA GLU A 86 19.69 -12.71 -7.28
C GLU A 86 20.83 -13.53 -6.65
N ARG A 87 21.04 -13.38 -5.34
CA ARG A 87 22.15 -14.02 -4.62
C ARG A 87 21.72 -15.17 -3.73
N LEU A 88 20.45 -15.54 -3.76
CA LEU A 88 19.97 -16.72 -3.03
C LEU A 88 20.35 -18.00 -3.75
N ALA A 89 20.72 -19.02 -3.01
CA ALA A 89 20.97 -20.36 -3.53
C ALA A 89 19.67 -21.04 -3.97
N ALA A 90 18.56 -20.73 -3.29
CA ALA A 90 17.21 -21.22 -3.59
C ALA A 90 16.22 -20.04 -3.76
N PRO A 91 16.34 -19.25 -4.84
CA PRO A 91 15.54 -18.04 -5.05
C PRO A 91 14.02 -18.32 -5.10
N GLY A 92 13.64 -19.54 -5.48
CA GLY A 92 12.23 -19.95 -5.54
C GLY A 92 11.51 -19.98 -4.18
N ARG A 93 12.26 -19.91 -3.08
CA ARG A 93 11.70 -19.86 -1.72
C ARG A 93 11.38 -18.44 -1.24
N LEU A 94 11.81 -17.42 -1.99
CA LEU A 94 11.54 -16.01 -1.65
C LEU A 94 10.14 -15.62 -2.10
N VAL A 95 9.38 -15.06 -1.15
CA VAL A 95 8.05 -14.46 -1.37
C VAL A 95 8.00 -13.08 -0.71
N GLY A 96 7.09 -12.22 -1.17
CA GLY A 96 6.73 -11.02 -0.43
C GLY A 96 5.50 -11.28 0.43
N LEU A 97 5.52 -10.75 1.66
CA LEU A 97 4.35 -10.65 2.54
C LEU A 97 4.23 -9.19 2.97
N HIS A 98 3.55 -8.39 2.17
CA HIS A 98 3.40 -6.97 2.43
C HIS A 98 2.20 -6.72 3.33
N PHE A 99 2.47 -6.37 4.58
CA PHE A 99 1.50 -6.01 5.60
C PHE A 99 1.23 -4.51 5.62
N PHE A 100 0.00 -4.13 5.92
CA PHE A 100 -0.40 -2.73 6.04
C PHE A 100 -0.49 -2.31 7.51
N ASN A 101 -0.02 -1.10 7.81
CA ASN A 101 -0.09 -0.54 9.16
C ASN A 101 -1.45 0.14 9.42
N PRO A 102 -2.04 -0.07 10.60
CA PRO A 102 -1.60 -0.92 11.72
C PRO A 102 -1.86 -2.41 11.45
N VAL A 103 -0.82 -3.24 11.47
CA VAL A 103 -0.89 -4.67 11.10
C VAL A 103 -2.03 -5.43 11.79
N ALA A 104 -2.30 -5.13 13.05
CA ALA A 104 -3.36 -5.80 13.82
C ALA A 104 -4.79 -5.41 13.40
N GLN A 105 -4.98 -4.32 12.65
CA GLN A 105 -6.29 -3.82 12.23
C GLN A 105 -6.54 -4.04 10.73
N MET A 106 -5.49 -3.92 9.92
CA MET A 106 -5.58 -4.08 8.47
C MET A 106 -5.72 -5.56 8.11
N PRO A 107 -6.80 -5.95 7.42
CA PRO A 107 -7.04 -7.36 7.10
C PRO A 107 -6.19 -7.87 5.93
N LEU A 108 -5.81 -7.00 5.00
CA LEU A 108 -5.14 -7.36 3.76
C LEU A 108 -3.66 -7.67 3.97
N VAL A 109 -3.15 -8.68 3.25
CA VAL A 109 -1.73 -8.91 3.02
C VAL A 109 -1.54 -9.21 1.53
N GLU A 110 -0.75 -8.41 0.85
CA GLU A 110 -0.31 -8.75 -0.50
C GLU A 110 0.73 -9.86 -0.42
N VAL A 111 0.47 -10.95 -1.14
CA VAL A 111 1.37 -12.11 -1.26
C VAL A 111 2.05 -12.01 -2.61
N ILE A 112 3.30 -11.55 -2.60
CA ILE A 112 4.02 -11.21 -3.82
C ILE A 112 4.85 -12.39 -4.28
N GLU A 113 4.75 -12.71 -5.57
CA GLU A 113 5.55 -13.71 -6.26
C GLU A 113 6.38 -13.08 -7.38
N SER A 114 7.58 -13.56 -7.57
CA SER A 114 8.43 -13.28 -8.73
C SER A 114 8.33 -14.40 -9.77
N ALA A 115 8.91 -14.21 -10.94
CA ALA A 115 8.96 -15.24 -11.98
C ALA A 115 9.70 -16.52 -11.54
N VAL A 116 10.56 -16.44 -10.51
CA VAL A 116 11.31 -17.57 -9.99
C VAL A 116 10.71 -18.19 -8.73
N THR A 117 9.66 -17.59 -8.17
CA THR A 117 8.99 -18.11 -6.97
C THR A 117 8.35 -19.46 -7.25
N GLU A 118 8.70 -20.48 -6.47
CA GLU A 118 8.16 -21.82 -6.61
C GLU A 118 6.68 -21.88 -6.22
N PRO A 119 5.84 -22.67 -6.93
CA PRO A 119 4.42 -22.84 -6.60
C PRO A 119 4.18 -23.26 -5.15
N GLN A 120 5.08 -24.08 -4.57
CA GLN A 120 4.99 -24.53 -3.18
C GLN A 120 5.22 -23.37 -2.21
N ALA A 121 6.18 -22.48 -2.48
CA ALA A 121 6.46 -21.31 -1.65
C ALA A 121 5.27 -20.33 -1.66
N ARG A 122 4.70 -20.08 -2.86
CA ARG A 122 3.47 -19.30 -3.02
C ARG A 122 2.30 -19.91 -2.22
N ALA A 123 2.07 -21.22 -2.36
CA ALA A 123 0.99 -21.89 -1.65
C ALA A 123 1.17 -21.83 -0.12
N ALA A 124 2.39 -21.99 0.38
CA ALA A 124 2.72 -21.88 1.79
C ALA A 124 2.48 -20.45 2.31
N ALA A 125 2.86 -19.40 1.55
CA ALA A 125 2.63 -18.00 1.90
C ALA A 125 1.12 -17.67 1.98
N LEU A 126 0.33 -18.14 1.01
CA LEU A 126 -1.12 -17.97 1.02
C LEU A 126 -1.78 -18.69 2.21
N ALA A 127 -1.34 -19.92 2.51
CA ALA A 127 -1.84 -20.69 3.65
C ALA A 127 -1.48 -20.02 4.97
N PHE A 128 -0.24 -19.56 5.13
CA PHE A 128 0.21 -18.82 6.30
C PHE A 128 -0.62 -17.57 6.52
N THR A 129 -0.84 -16.78 5.46
CA THR A 129 -1.62 -15.54 5.53
C THR A 129 -3.05 -15.80 6.04
N ARG A 130 -3.70 -16.87 5.54
CA ARG A 130 -5.02 -17.27 6.05
C ARG A 130 -4.97 -17.77 7.50
N ALA A 131 -3.92 -18.50 7.86
CA ALA A 131 -3.77 -19.03 9.23
C ALA A 131 -3.60 -17.97 10.30
N ILE A 132 -3.19 -16.75 9.92
CA ILE A 132 -3.11 -15.59 10.81
C ILE A 132 -4.31 -14.64 10.69
N ASP A 133 -5.44 -15.13 10.18
CA ASP A 133 -6.71 -14.39 9.97
C ASP A 133 -6.55 -13.13 9.09
N LYS A 134 -5.71 -13.22 8.05
CA LYS A 134 -5.55 -12.17 7.05
C LYS A 134 -6.10 -12.61 5.70
N LEU A 135 -6.47 -11.63 4.87
CA LEU A 135 -6.93 -11.81 3.51
C LEU A 135 -5.72 -11.79 2.56
N PRO A 136 -5.31 -12.92 1.99
CA PRO A 136 -4.19 -12.95 1.05
C PRO A 136 -4.63 -12.42 -0.32
N LEU A 137 -3.88 -11.49 -0.86
CA LEU A 137 -4.02 -10.99 -2.22
C LEU A 137 -2.80 -11.43 -3.04
N PRO A 138 -2.93 -12.37 -3.97
CA PRO A 138 -1.84 -12.76 -4.85
C PRO A 138 -1.47 -11.61 -5.78
N CYS A 139 -0.19 -11.20 -5.77
CA CYS A 139 0.36 -10.17 -6.64
C CYS A 139 1.63 -10.64 -7.31
N ARG A 140 1.89 -10.22 -8.54
CA ARG A 140 3.21 -10.31 -9.14
C ARG A 140 4.13 -9.23 -8.58
N SER A 141 5.43 -9.54 -8.55
CA SER A 141 6.46 -8.56 -8.22
C SER A 141 6.45 -7.42 -9.25
N ALA A 142 6.09 -6.24 -8.79
CA ALA A 142 6.05 -5.00 -9.55
C ALA A 142 6.28 -3.82 -8.59
N PRO A 143 6.78 -2.66 -9.04
CA PRO A 143 6.96 -1.51 -8.17
C PRO A 143 5.65 -1.10 -7.50
N GLY A 144 5.63 -1.05 -6.15
CA GLY A 144 4.46 -0.69 -5.36
C GLY A 144 3.32 -1.70 -5.32
N PHE A 145 3.50 -2.87 -5.95
CA PHE A 145 2.52 -3.97 -6.01
C PHE A 145 1.14 -3.49 -6.50
N LEU A 146 0.05 -3.76 -5.78
CA LEU A 146 -1.27 -3.22 -6.12
C LEU A 146 -1.55 -1.92 -5.37
N VAL A 147 -1.57 -1.98 -4.03
CA VAL A 147 -2.17 -0.92 -3.23
C VAL A 147 -1.40 0.39 -3.32
N ASN A 148 -0.07 0.33 -3.13
CA ASN A 148 0.75 1.54 -3.21
C ASN A 148 0.77 2.11 -4.64
N ARG A 149 0.78 1.25 -5.64
CA ARG A 149 0.76 1.64 -7.04
C ARG A 149 -0.53 2.39 -7.39
N VAL A 150 -1.69 1.85 -7.01
CA VAL A 150 -3.00 2.47 -7.28
C VAL A 150 -3.22 3.73 -6.43
N LEU A 151 -2.72 3.75 -5.20
CA LEU A 151 -2.90 4.87 -4.28
C LEU A 151 -2.04 6.09 -4.65
N MET A 152 -0.86 5.87 -5.23
CA MET A 152 0.10 6.94 -5.48
C MET A 152 -0.42 8.04 -6.42
N PRO A 153 -1.05 7.75 -7.59
CA PRO A 153 -1.62 8.78 -8.45
C PRO A 153 -2.64 9.67 -7.73
N TYR A 154 -3.50 9.08 -6.88
CA TYR A 154 -4.46 9.82 -6.06
C TYR A 154 -3.78 10.81 -5.11
N MET A 155 -2.75 10.36 -4.41
CA MET A 155 -2.00 11.20 -3.49
C MET A 155 -1.21 12.28 -4.23
N THR A 156 -0.63 11.94 -5.38
CA THR A 156 0.10 12.89 -6.23
C THR A 156 -0.82 13.98 -6.75
N GLU A 157 -2.02 13.63 -7.24
CA GLU A 157 -3.00 14.61 -7.70
C GLU A 157 -3.47 15.55 -6.58
N ALA A 158 -3.60 15.03 -5.36
CA ALA A 158 -3.92 15.85 -4.20
C ALA A 158 -2.83 16.90 -3.93
N MET A 159 -1.55 16.52 -4.03
CA MET A 159 -0.42 17.43 -3.85
C MET A 159 -0.33 18.47 -4.99
N LEU A 160 -0.60 18.05 -6.23
CA LEU A 160 -0.64 18.95 -7.38
C LEU A 160 -1.77 19.98 -7.24
N ALA A 161 -2.97 19.53 -6.87
CA ALA A 161 -4.11 20.43 -6.62
C ALA A 161 -3.81 21.43 -5.48
N ALA A 162 -3.14 20.98 -4.42
CA ALA A 162 -2.68 21.87 -3.35
C ALA A 162 -1.66 22.91 -3.85
N GLY A 163 -0.72 22.48 -4.70
CA GLY A 163 0.24 23.40 -5.36
C GLY A 163 -0.41 24.40 -6.31
N GLU A 164 -1.57 24.08 -6.88
CA GLU A 164 -2.41 24.95 -7.70
C GLU A 164 -3.26 25.93 -6.84
N GLY A 165 -3.17 25.84 -5.52
CA GLY A 165 -3.86 26.74 -4.59
C GLY A 165 -5.20 26.22 -4.06
N VAL A 166 -5.57 24.97 -4.33
CA VAL A 166 -6.76 24.35 -3.71
C VAL A 166 -6.48 24.12 -2.22
N PRO A 167 -7.33 24.61 -1.30
CA PRO A 167 -7.12 24.42 0.13
C PRO A 167 -7.07 22.93 0.52
N LEU A 168 -6.12 22.54 1.37
CA LEU A 168 -5.92 21.14 1.79
C LEU A 168 -7.19 20.49 2.34
N ALA A 169 -7.93 21.24 3.19
CA ALA A 169 -9.19 20.77 3.75
C ALA A 169 -10.28 20.54 2.70
N THR A 170 -10.29 21.34 1.62
CA THR A 170 -11.23 21.20 0.49
C THR A 170 -10.90 19.90 -0.28
N ILE A 171 -9.62 19.61 -0.54
CA ILE A 171 -9.18 18.39 -1.20
C ILE A 171 -9.64 17.16 -0.39
N ASP A 172 -9.38 17.16 0.91
CA ASP A 172 -9.82 16.09 1.81
C ASP A 172 -11.36 15.96 1.84
N ALA A 173 -12.08 17.05 1.88
CA ALA A 173 -13.54 17.05 1.94
C ALA A 173 -14.17 16.44 0.66
N VAL A 174 -13.61 16.70 -0.51
CA VAL A 174 -14.06 16.11 -1.79
C VAL A 174 -13.89 14.59 -1.75
N ALA A 175 -12.75 14.09 -1.31
CA ALA A 175 -12.50 12.67 -1.21
C ALA A 175 -13.42 11.99 -0.18
N VAL A 176 -13.63 12.59 0.99
CA VAL A 176 -14.56 12.08 2.01
C VAL A 176 -16.00 12.08 1.49
N LYS A 177 -16.42 13.12 0.77
CA LYS A 177 -17.74 13.17 0.12
C LYS A 177 -17.93 12.06 -0.90
N PHE A 178 -16.90 11.68 -1.64
CA PHE A 178 -16.92 10.52 -2.54
C PHE A 178 -17.15 9.22 -1.78
N GLY A 179 -16.69 9.12 -0.53
CA GLY A 179 -16.84 7.95 0.36
C GLY A 179 -15.52 7.38 0.87
N MET A 180 -14.40 8.07 0.65
CA MET A 180 -13.12 7.68 1.26
C MET A 180 -13.18 7.87 2.78
N PRO A 181 -12.56 7.00 3.59
CA PRO A 181 -12.60 7.09 5.05
C PRO A 181 -11.88 8.33 5.58
N MET A 182 -10.95 8.85 4.80
CA MET A 182 -10.21 10.10 5.03
C MET A 182 -9.73 10.67 3.70
N GLY A 183 -9.39 11.94 3.69
CA GLY A 183 -8.83 12.56 2.49
C GLY A 183 -7.35 12.24 2.27
N PRO A 184 -6.81 12.50 1.08
CA PRO A 184 -5.44 12.15 0.70
C PRO A 184 -4.38 12.94 1.47
N ILE A 185 -4.69 14.15 1.89
CA ILE A 185 -3.77 15.01 2.66
C ILE A 185 -3.60 14.46 4.08
N GLU A 186 -4.70 14.13 4.74
CA GLU A 186 -4.67 13.48 6.06
C GLU A 186 -4.00 12.11 5.99
N LEU A 187 -4.27 11.34 4.94
CA LEU A 187 -3.66 10.03 4.71
C LEU A 187 -2.14 10.13 4.57
N ALA A 188 -1.64 11.13 3.82
CA ALA A 188 -0.20 11.35 3.67
C ALA A 188 0.50 11.60 5.00
N ASP A 189 -0.12 12.40 5.88
CA ASP A 189 0.38 12.66 7.23
C ASP A 189 0.34 11.42 8.13
N ILE A 190 -0.67 10.56 7.98
CA ILE A 190 -0.79 9.31 8.75
C ILE A 190 0.27 8.28 8.31
N VAL A 191 0.46 8.12 7.01
CA VAL A 191 1.50 7.24 6.43
C VAL A 191 2.89 7.74 6.81
N GLY A 192 3.07 9.04 6.77
CA GLY A 192 4.31 9.76 6.99
C GLY A 192 4.90 10.28 5.69
N LEU A 193 5.18 11.58 5.66
CA LEU A 193 5.64 12.28 4.45
C LEU A 193 6.97 11.76 3.92
N ASP A 194 7.86 11.27 4.80
CA ASP A 194 9.10 10.60 4.42
C ASP A 194 8.86 9.29 3.67
N VAL A 195 7.86 8.50 4.10
CA VAL A 195 7.45 7.27 3.42
C VAL A 195 6.81 7.61 2.06
N CYS A 196 5.90 8.59 2.03
CA CYS A 196 5.27 9.06 0.80
C CYS A 196 6.31 9.54 -0.22
N LEU A 197 7.30 10.33 0.22
CA LEU A 197 8.37 10.83 -0.64
C LEU A 197 9.22 9.68 -1.19
N HIS A 198 9.63 8.74 -0.34
CA HIS A 198 10.46 7.60 -0.72
C HIS A 198 9.76 6.70 -1.74
N VAL A 199 8.56 6.22 -1.41
CA VAL A 199 7.77 5.34 -2.28
C VAL A 199 7.38 6.05 -3.58
N GLY A 200 6.96 7.31 -3.49
CA GLY A 200 6.58 8.09 -4.65
C GLY A 200 7.73 8.30 -5.64
N ARG A 201 8.96 8.53 -5.17
CA ARG A 201 10.14 8.60 -6.04
C ARG A 201 10.44 7.28 -6.74
N ILE A 202 10.28 6.14 -6.04
CA ILE A 202 10.43 4.82 -6.65
C ILE A 202 9.41 4.62 -7.77
N LEU A 203 8.14 4.93 -7.50
CA LEU A 203 7.07 4.75 -8.48
C LEU A 203 7.19 5.73 -9.65
N SER A 204 7.51 7.00 -9.39
CA SER A 204 7.77 7.98 -10.44
C SER A 204 8.95 7.57 -11.35
N SER A 205 10.01 7.00 -10.77
CA SER A 205 11.13 6.45 -11.56
C SER A 205 10.74 5.24 -12.39
N ALA A 206 9.83 4.40 -11.90
CA ALA A 206 9.40 3.18 -12.59
C ALA A 206 8.38 3.43 -13.70
N PHE A 207 7.41 4.31 -13.45
CA PHE A 207 6.26 4.52 -14.34
C PHE A 207 6.26 5.89 -15.03
N GLY A 208 7.18 6.76 -14.66
CA GLY A 208 7.15 8.17 -15.08
C GLY A 208 6.14 8.99 -14.25
N GLY A 209 5.94 10.22 -14.68
CA GLY A 209 5.04 11.15 -13.99
C GLY A 209 5.74 11.97 -12.88
N PRO A 210 4.99 12.85 -12.21
CA PRO A 210 5.54 13.75 -11.19
C PRO A 210 5.92 12.99 -9.93
N ALA A 211 7.13 13.27 -9.42
CA ALA A 211 7.52 12.83 -8.09
C ALA A 211 6.84 13.72 -7.01
N PRO A 212 6.60 13.20 -5.80
CA PRO A 212 5.98 13.96 -4.73
C PRO A 212 6.97 14.92 -4.03
N ASP A 213 7.81 15.60 -4.80
CA ASP A 213 8.88 16.47 -4.27
C ASP A 213 8.35 17.70 -3.54
N ALA A 214 7.08 18.04 -3.72
CA ALA A 214 6.42 19.12 -2.97
C ALA A 214 6.46 18.91 -1.44
N VAL A 215 6.56 17.68 -0.96
CA VAL A 215 6.67 17.38 0.48
C VAL A 215 8.12 17.31 0.97
N ALA A 216 9.12 17.34 0.09
CA ALA A 216 10.53 17.22 0.47
C ALA A 216 10.98 18.30 1.49
N PRO A 217 10.62 19.57 1.36
CA PRO A 217 11.00 20.60 2.35
C PRO A 217 10.41 20.32 3.75
N LEU A 218 9.21 19.71 3.83
CA LEU A 218 8.61 19.32 5.10
C LEU A 218 9.39 18.16 5.73
N VAL A 219 9.78 17.18 4.93
CA VAL A 219 10.58 16.02 5.37
C VAL A 219 11.95 16.50 5.89
N GLU A 220 12.63 17.37 5.17
CA GLU A 220 13.91 17.97 5.58
C GLU A 220 13.80 18.78 6.88
N ALA A 221 12.66 19.43 7.10
CA ALA A 221 12.36 20.16 8.33
C ALA A 221 11.90 19.24 9.49
N GLY A 222 11.88 17.91 9.31
CA GLY A 222 11.40 16.95 10.31
C GLY A 222 9.89 16.95 10.53
N LYS A 223 9.12 17.60 9.66
CA LYS A 223 7.64 17.65 9.69
C LYS A 223 7.10 16.44 8.93
N LEU A 224 7.05 15.29 9.61
CA LEU A 224 6.78 14.00 9.00
C LEU A 224 5.31 13.55 9.08
N GLY A 225 4.41 14.46 9.46
CA GLY A 225 3.00 14.15 9.67
C GLY A 225 2.66 13.79 11.11
N LYS A 226 1.69 12.92 11.29
CA LYS A 226 1.17 12.51 12.61
C LYS A 226 2.25 12.09 13.60
N LYS A 227 3.26 11.35 13.14
CA LYS A 227 4.34 10.81 14.02
C LYS A 227 5.26 11.87 14.60
N SER A 228 5.36 13.05 13.99
CA SER A 228 6.15 14.19 14.46
C SER A 228 5.30 15.32 15.05
N GLY A 229 3.95 15.16 15.07
CA GLY A 229 3.03 16.20 15.53
C GLY A 229 2.74 17.29 14.49
N GLN A 230 3.45 17.29 13.37
CA GLN A 230 3.26 18.23 12.27
C GLN A 230 3.64 17.60 10.93
N GLY A 231 2.86 17.85 9.91
CA GLY A 231 3.08 17.55 8.51
C GLY A 231 2.42 18.58 7.62
N LEU A 232 1.55 18.17 6.73
CA LEU A 232 0.65 19.03 5.96
C LEU A 232 -0.39 19.68 6.88
N TYR A 233 -0.82 18.94 7.92
CA TYR A 233 -1.61 19.47 9.03
C TYR A 233 -0.78 19.51 10.32
N GLU A 234 -1.23 20.32 11.26
CA GLU A 234 -0.85 20.21 12.67
C GLU A 234 -1.63 19.02 13.29
N TRP A 235 -1.00 18.28 14.20
CA TRP A 235 -1.60 17.14 14.89
C TRP A 235 -1.64 17.36 16.40
N ARG A 236 -2.85 17.34 16.98
CA ARG A 236 -3.08 17.45 18.44
C ARG A 236 -3.87 16.23 18.92
N ASP A 237 -3.42 15.59 19.97
CA ASP A 237 -4.06 14.40 20.55
C ASP A 237 -4.37 13.30 19.51
N GLY A 238 -3.46 13.14 18.53
CA GLY A 238 -3.58 12.14 17.46
C GLY A 238 -4.60 12.47 16.37
N LYS A 239 -5.15 13.70 16.34
CA LYS A 239 -6.10 14.20 15.33
C LYS A 239 -5.49 15.34 14.53
N ALA A 240 -5.77 15.36 13.23
CA ALA A 240 -5.40 16.48 12.37
C ALA A 240 -6.24 17.72 12.72
N VAL A 241 -5.59 18.87 12.87
CA VAL A 241 -6.25 20.16 13.04
C VAL A 241 -6.52 20.73 11.65
N LYS A 242 -7.71 20.48 11.15
CA LYS A 242 -8.13 20.97 9.82
C LYS A 242 -8.80 22.32 9.93
N PRO A 243 -8.43 23.30 9.08
CA PRO A 243 -9.21 24.53 8.95
C PRO A 243 -10.61 24.23 8.43
N ALA A 244 -11.58 25.06 8.78
CA ALA A 244 -12.92 24.96 8.21
C ALA A 244 -12.87 25.12 6.69
N VAL A 245 -13.64 24.32 5.97
CA VAL A 245 -13.81 24.50 4.53
C VAL A 245 -14.65 25.74 4.31
N GLU A 246 -14.06 26.77 3.71
CA GLU A 246 -14.75 28.01 3.44
C GLU A 246 -15.70 27.87 2.25
N PRO A 247 -17.01 28.18 2.42
CA PRO A 247 -17.97 28.15 1.31
C PRO A 247 -17.60 29.09 0.15
N ALA A 248 -16.82 30.12 0.43
CA ALA A 248 -16.40 31.13 -0.55
C ALA A 248 -15.38 30.63 -1.57
N THR A 249 -14.72 29.48 -1.31
CA THR A 249 -13.74 28.89 -2.24
C THR A 249 -14.24 27.50 -2.61
N PRO A 250 -15.14 27.37 -3.60
CA PRO A 250 -15.65 26.08 -4.03
C PRO A 250 -14.50 25.23 -4.62
N ALA A 251 -14.61 23.92 -4.43
CA ALA A 251 -13.70 22.99 -5.08
C ALA A 251 -13.80 23.13 -6.61
N PRO A 252 -12.69 23.00 -7.35
CA PRO A 252 -12.76 22.87 -8.80
C PRO A 252 -13.73 21.77 -9.22
N ASP A 253 -14.54 22.00 -10.25
CA ASP A 253 -15.60 21.09 -10.69
C ASP A 253 -15.11 19.71 -11.09
N ASP A 254 -13.84 19.61 -11.48
CA ASP A 254 -13.20 18.35 -11.90
C ASP A 254 -12.35 17.71 -10.81
N LEU A 255 -12.25 18.27 -9.61
CA LEU A 255 -11.35 17.79 -8.55
C LEU A 255 -11.66 16.35 -8.11
N GLU A 256 -12.95 16.01 -7.97
CA GLU A 256 -13.36 14.63 -7.63
C GLU A 256 -12.87 13.65 -8.70
N ASP A 257 -13.10 13.96 -9.98
CA ASP A 257 -12.65 13.12 -11.09
C ASP A 257 -11.11 13.05 -11.18
N ARG A 258 -10.41 14.15 -10.96
CA ARG A 258 -8.94 14.16 -10.90
C ARG A 258 -8.41 13.17 -9.86
N LEU A 259 -8.96 13.21 -8.66
CA LEU A 259 -8.52 12.33 -7.58
C LEU A 259 -8.88 10.88 -7.86
N MET A 260 -10.15 10.62 -8.17
CA MET A 260 -10.65 9.24 -8.23
C MET A 260 -10.26 8.53 -9.54
N LEU A 261 -10.32 9.21 -10.69
CA LEU A 261 -9.99 8.57 -11.95
C LEU A 261 -8.49 8.32 -12.12
N ALA A 262 -7.62 9.03 -11.39
CA ALA A 262 -6.21 8.68 -11.29
C ALA A 262 -6.02 7.27 -10.70
N MET A 263 -6.72 6.95 -9.59
CA MET A 263 -6.72 5.59 -9.01
C MET A 263 -7.33 4.56 -9.95
N VAL A 264 -8.47 4.89 -10.55
CA VAL A 264 -9.25 3.99 -11.42
C VAL A 264 -8.45 3.61 -12.66
N ASN A 265 -7.77 4.60 -13.27
CA ASN A 265 -6.94 4.38 -14.45
C ASN A 265 -5.72 3.50 -14.14
N GLU A 266 -5.08 3.71 -12.98
CA GLU A 266 -3.96 2.88 -12.54
C GLU A 266 -4.40 1.46 -12.17
N ALA A 267 -5.58 1.28 -11.59
CA ALA A 267 -6.15 -0.04 -11.34
C ALA A 267 -6.37 -0.83 -12.66
N MET A 268 -6.75 -0.13 -13.74
CA MET A 268 -6.84 -0.73 -15.07
C MET A 268 -5.45 -1.13 -15.61
N ALA A 269 -4.43 -0.30 -15.43
CA ALA A 269 -3.07 -0.64 -15.81
C ALA A 269 -2.56 -1.90 -15.07
N VAL A 270 -2.83 -1.98 -13.78
CA VAL A 270 -2.51 -3.17 -12.94
C VAL A 270 -3.16 -4.44 -13.49
N LEU A 271 -4.45 -4.35 -13.89
CA LEU A 271 -5.17 -5.47 -14.50
C LEU A 271 -4.55 -5.88 -15.84
N ARG A 272 -4.37 -4.92 -16.74
CA ARG A 272 -3.79 -5.14 -18.08
C ARG A 272 -2.40 -5.76 -18.02
N GLU A 273 -1.58 -5.32 -17.09
CA GLU A 273 -0.22 -5.83 -16.88
C GLU A 273 -0.18 -7.18 -16.15
N GLY A 274 -1.32 -7.60 -15.59
CA GLY A 274 -1.44 -8.85 -14.87
C GLY A 274 -0.66 -8.86 -13.54
N VAL A 275 -0.45 -7.69 -12.93
CA VAL A 275 0.12 -7.62 -11.57
C VAL A 275 -0.82 -8.31 -10.58
N VAL A 276 -2.12 -8.08 -10.75
CA VAL A 276 -3.20 -8.90 -10.20
C VAL A 276 -4.10 -9.28 -11.37
N GLY A 277 -4.29 -10.57 -11.59
CA GLY A 277 -4.93 -11.09 -12.81
C GLY A 277 -6.46 -11.14 -12.78
N ASP A 278 -7.10 -10.54 -11.78
CA ASP A 278 -8.54 -10.59 -11.57
C ASP A 278 -9.08 -9.25 -11.08
N ALA A 279 -10.11 -8.73 -11.75
CA ALA A 279 -10.67 -7.40 -11.44
C ALA A 279 -11.31 -7.32 -10.06
N ASP A 280 -12.00 -8.38 -9.62
CA ASP A 280 -12.65 -8.42 -8.31
C ASP A 280 -11.60 -8.49 -7.18
N LEU A 281 -10.45 -9.15 -7.42
CA LEU A 281 -9.31 -9.15 -6.50
C LEU A 281 -8.66 -7.77 -6.43
N ILE A 282 -8.56 -7.03 -7.54
CA ILE A 282 -8.08 -5.65 -7.55
C ILE A 282 -9.01 -4.78 -6.71
N ASP A 283 -10.31 -4.86 -6.97
CA ASP A 283 -11.33 -4.09 -6.25
C ASP A 283 -11.28 -4.38 -4.74
N ALA A 284 -11.26 -5.65 -4.35
CA ALA A 284 -11.12 -6.06 -2.94
C ALA A 284 -9.80 -5.56 -2.34
N GLY A 285 -8.68 -5.72 -3.06
CA GLY A 285 -7.36 -5.27 -2.61
C GLY A 285 -7.31 -3.77 -2.35
N VAL A 286 -7.88 -2.97 -3.25
CA VAL A 286 -7.91 -1.51 -3.10
C VAL A 286 -8.87 -1.09 -1.99
N ILE A 287 -10.03 -1.75 -1.83
CA ILE A 287 -10.95 -1.49 -0.70
C ILE A 287 -10.24 -1.76 0.63
N PHE A 288 -9.70 -2.96 0.81
CA PHE A 288 -9.12 -3.38 2.10
C PHE A 288 -7.74 -2.78 2.38
N GLY A 289 -6.99 -2.37 1.35
CA GLY A 289 -5.66 -1.79 1.48
C GLY A 289 -5.64 -0.27 1.61
N SER A 290 -6.51 0.43 0.87
CA SER A 290 -6.55 1.90 0.84
C SER A 290 -7.82 2.51 1.46
N GLY A 291 -8.86 1.71 1.68
CA GLY A 291 -10.16 2.20 2.14
C GLY A 291 -11.00 2.84 1.03
N PHE A 292 -10.77 2.50 -0.25
CA PHE A 292 -11.68 2.94 -1.32
C PHE A 292 -13.12 2.65 -0.94
N ALA A 293 -14.03 3.60 -1.24
CA ALA A 293 -15.42 3.56 -0.82
C ALA A 293 -16.08 2.18 -1.03
N PRO A 294 -16.30 1.35 0.02
CA PRO A 294 -16.72 -0.04 -0.16
C PRO A 294 -18.08 -0.19 -0.85
N PHE A 295 -18.98 0.78 -0.63
CA PHE A 295 -20.32 0.77 -1.25
C PHE A 295 -20.29 1.02 -2.77
N ARG A 296 -19.13 1.43 -3.31
CA ARG A 296 -18.90 1.57 -4.76
C ARG A 296 -18.27 0.31 -5.36
N GLY A 297 -17.96 -0.71 -4.55
CA GLY A 297 -17.51 -2.02 -4.99
C GLY A 297 -16.05 -2.10 -5.44
N GLY A 298 -15.29 -1.01 -5.34
CA GLY A 298 -13.89 -0.90 -5.80
C GLY A 298 -13.71 -0.07 -7.07
N PRO A 299 -12.46 0.21 -7.47
CA PRO A 299 -12.19 1.12 -8.58
C PRO A 299 -12.69 0.63 -9.93
N LEU A 300 -12.52 -0.65 -10.26
CA LEU A 300 -12.91 -1.20 -11.55
C LEU A 300 -14.43 -1.40 -11.63
N ARG A 301 -15.05 -1.85 -10.53
CA ARG A 301 -16.51 -1.93 -10.44
C ARG A 301 -17.15 -0.55 -10.52
N TYR A 302 -16.61 0.43 -9.84
CA TYR A 302 -17.04 1.83 -9.94
C TYR A 302 -17.00 2.32 -11.41
N ALA A 303 -15.93 1.98 -12.14
CA ALA A 303 -15.83 2.34 -13.55
C ALA A 303 -16.91 1.67 -14.41
N ARG A 304 -17.19 0.38 -14.17
CA ARG A 304 -18.29 -0.34 -14.87
C ARG A 304 -19.66 0.29 -14.59
N GLU A 305 -19.96 0.60 -13.33
CA GLU A 305 -21.24 1.18 -12.91
C GLU A 305 -21.43 2.62 -13.41
N ARG A 306 -20.33 3.38 -13.49
CA ARG A 306 -20.33 4.73 -14.08
C ARG A 306 -20.46 4.72 -15.60
N GLY A 307 -20.10 3.63 -16.25
CA GLY A 307 -19.99 3.45 -17.67
C GLY A 307 -18.54 3.68 -18.18
N VAL A 308 -17.96 2.63 -18.74
CA VAL A 308 -16.56 2.63 -19.19
C VAL A 308 -16.29 3.77 -20.20
N GLU A 309 -17.19 3.98 -21.16
CA GLU A 309 -17.06 5.07 -22.13
C GLU A 309 -17.08 6.46 -21.47
N VAL A 310 -17.89 6.64 -20.42
CA VAL A 310 -17.94 7.88 -19.64
C VAL A 310 -16.63 8.10 -18.90
N VAL A 311 -16.08 7.05 -18.31
CA VAL A 311 -14.78 7.12 -17.61
C VAL A 311 -13.66 7.49 -18.59
N VAL A 312 -13.60 6.84 -19.75
CA VAL A 312 -12.60 7.13 -20.80
C VAL A 312 -12.71 8.58 -21.27
N ALA A 313 -13.91 9.04 -21.62
CA ALA A 313 -14.11 10.43 -22.05
C ALA A 313 -13.72 11.45 -20.96
N ARG A 314 -13.95 11.15 -19.69
CA ARG A 314 -13.52 12.01 -18.57
C ARG A 314 -12.00 12.02 -18.39
N LEU A 315 -11.35 10.86 -18.55
CA LEU A 315 -9.89 10.76 -18.52
C LEU A 315 -9.26 11.55 -19.69
N GLU A 316 -9.81 11.48 -20.90
CA GLU A 316 -9.37 12.28 -22.04
C GLU A 316 -9.52 13.80 -21.77
N ALA A 317 -10.64 14.22 -21.20
CA ALA A 317 -10.85 15.62 -20.82
C ALA A 317 -9.85 16.09 -19.75
N LEU A 318 -9.56 15.23 -18.76
CA LEU A 318 -8.54 15.49 -17.76
C LEU A 318 -7.13 15.52 -18.37
N ALA A 319 -6.83 14.63 -19.30
CA ALA A 319 -5.55 14.62 -20.02
C ALA A 319 -5.32 15.92 -20.81
N ALA A 320 -6.36 16.38 -21.50
CA ALA A 320 -6.30 17.66 -22.23
C ALA A 320 -6.07 18.87 -21.29
N ARG A 321 -6.61 18.84 -20.08
CA ARG A 321 -6.53 19.97 -19.13
C ARG A 321 -5.30 19.90 -18.21
N HIS A 322 -4.96 18.69 -17.72
CA HIS A 322 -3.98 18.47 -16.66
C HIS A 322 -2.76 17.67 -17.13
N GLY A 323 -2.73 17.19 -18.38
CA GLY A 323 -1.58 16.52 -18.99
C GLY A 323 -1.69 15.00 -19.05
N GLU A 324 -0.71 14.40 -19.72
CA GLU A 324 -0.66 13.00 -20.16
C GLU A 324 -0.81 11.95 -19.05
N ARG A 325 -0.61 12.32 -17.80
CA ARG A 325 -0.80 11.41 -16.65
C ARG A 325 -2.25 10.90 -16.48
N PHE A 326 -3.21 11.56 -17.15
CA PHE A 326 -4.61 11.15 -17.22
C PHE A 326 -4.95 10.40 -18.51
N ARG A 327 -3.96 10.16 -19.39
CA ARG A 327 -4.22 9.39 -20.60
C ARG A 327 -4.89 8.06 -20.24
N PRO A 328 -6.05 7.73 -20.85
CA PRO A 328 -6.70 6.45 -20.60
C PRO A 328 -5.77 5.27 -20.85
N ASP A 329 -5.73 4.33 -19.90
CA ASP A 329 -4.96 3.10 -20.08
C ASP A 329 -5.51 2.29 -21.28
N PRO A 330 -4.66 1.69 -22.14
CA PRO A 330 -5.12 0.89 -23.25
C PRO A 330 -6.05 -0.28 -22.88
N GLY A 331 -5.97 -0.77 -21.64
CA GLY A 331 -6.83 -1.82 -21.11
C GLY A 331 -8.32 -1.50 -21.15
N TRP A 332 -8.70 -0.21 -21.13
CA TRP A 332 -10.10 0.20 -21.25
C TRP A 332 -10.77 -0.28 -22.53
N SER A 333 -10.02 -0.44 -23.63
CA SER A 333 -10.57 -0.89 -24.93
C SER A 333 -11.15 -2.31 -24.89
N SER A 334 -10.68 -3.15 -23.96
CA SER A 334 -11.15 -4.54 -23.79
C SER A 334 -11.97 -4.75 -22.53
N PHE A 335 -12.06 -3.73 -21.64
CA PHE A 335 -12.77 -3.82 -20.38
C PHE A 335 -14.25 -3.45 -20.56
N GLY A 336 -15.17 -4.33 -20.15
CA GLY A 336 -16.62 -4.10 -20.27
C GLY A 336 -17.28 -4.69 -21.52
N GLY A 337 -16.52 -5.34 -22.41
CA GLY A 337 -17.09 -6.12 -23.52
C GLY A 337 -17.77 -7.42 -23.03
N PRO A 338 -18.66 -8.03 -23.84
CA PRO A 338 -19.26 -9.31 -23.51
C PRO A 338 -18.18 -10.38 -23.36
N GLY A 339 -17.98 -10.87 -22.11
CA GLY A 339 -16.96 -11.87 -21.76
C GLY A 339 -15.66 -11.30 -21.19
N ALA A 340 -15.58 -10.01 -20.88
CA ALA A 340 -14.44 -9.45 -20.14
C ALA A 340 -14.46 -9.93 -18.68
N PRO A 341 -13.28 -10.30 -18.11
CA PRO A 341 -13.14 -10.71 -16.73
C PRO A 341 -13.51 -9.61 -15.73
#